data_d0dc67bf92f5606e149f23eb34d372a5
#
_entry.id   d0dc67bf92f5606e149f23eb34d372a5
#
_cell.length_a   1.000
_cell.length_b   1.000
_cell.length_c   1.000
_cell.angle_alpha   90.00
_cell.angle_beta   90.00
_cell.angle_gamma   90.00
#
_symmetry.space_group_name_H-M   'P 1'
#
loop_
_entity.id
_entity.type
_entity.pdbx_description
1 polymer ?
#
loop_
_entity_poly.entity_id
_entity_poly.type
_entity_poly.pdbx_seq_one_letter_code
_entity_poly.pdbx_strand_id
1 'polypeptide(L)'
;MNQYASLRERPEWVSLETARGWEPMERTGELYELRNTSAAIREDGTVLLTAWEPIFRLRIAWRQEILEPVKILGDHWERGYGDLEWRGILPERVLPWYVLATDGNDVFGWGVKTQPNALCSFRFEVDRLILELDVRCGGDGVLLNGSELPVAALVEFHSTERPFAAAQAFCRQLCEAPRMPDGPIYGGNDWYSAYGNNSSSLILENSRMVAEWAGDNEVRPFMVIDDGWQICHCPVRGYNGGPWMMSNRKFPEGMEAIASRMKELGVRPGIWFRPLQTMEEAPANWYLKTKETGTFLDPSVDGVLEWVTKDVKRLSDWGFELIKHDYSTYDIFGRWGFQMGEELTEPGWHFSRTDLTTAQVLKRFYQTLRNAAGEKAMLIGCNTMGHLAAGFFEIQRIGDDTSGRKWDVTRKMGPNSLAFRMPQHGTFFAADGDCVGLTCNVPWKKNKQWLELLSRSGTPLFVSPEAAVVGPEQTAALKRAFSYAAAPAKKPGEPLDWTWNRTPAKWDLNGEIVSFDW
;
A
#
# COMPACT_ATOMS: atom_id res chain seq x y z
N MET A 1 31.31 20.39 -1.83
CA MET A 1 29.96 20.48 -1.22
C MET A 1 28.98 20.05 -2.30
N ASN A 2 28.02 19.18 -1.98
CA ASN A 2 26.98 18.73 -2.92
C ASN A 2 26.04 19.89 -3.27
N GLN A 3 25.65 19.98 -4.54
CA GLN A 3 24.61 20.85 -5.03
C GLN A 3 23.45 19.99 -5.50
N TYR A 4 22.36 19.99 -4.76
CA TYR A 4 21.17 19.20 -5.05
C TYR A 4 20.23 19.91 -6.03
N ALA A 5 19.46 19.12 -6.78
CA ALA A 5 18.44 19.63 -7.68
C ALA A 5 17.39 20.43 -6.92
N SER A 6 16.94 21.55 -7.48
CA SER A 6 15.73 22.26 -7.01
C SER A 6 14.62 22.11 -8.05
N LEU A 7 13.46 21.61 -7.60
CA LEU A 7 12.26 21.49 -8.45
C LEU A 7 11.61 22.85 -8.77
N ARG A 8 12.04 23.91 -8.04
CA ARG A 8 11.63 25.31 -8.30
C ARG A 8 12.44 25.95 -9.41
N GLU A 9 13.62 25.39 -9.70
CA GLU A 9 14.44 25.84 -10.81
C GLU A 9 13.91 25.27 -12.13
N ARG A 10 14.32 25.91 -13.20
CA ARG A 10 14.00 25.46 -14.54
C ARG A 10 14.61 24.08 -14.81
N PRO A 11 13.82 23.10 -15.30
CA PRO A 11 14.36 21.83 -15.78
C PRO A 11 15.44 22.02 -16.85
N GLU A 12 16.44 21.16 -16.82
CA GLU A 12 17.48 21.08 -17.84
C GLU A 12 16.88 20.64 -19.17
N TRP A 13 15.99 19.65 -19.13
CA TRP A 13 15.23 19.19 -20.28
C TRP A 13 13.90 18.55 -19.86
N VAL A 14 12.97 18.52 -20.82
CA VAL A 14 11.71 17.80 -20.73
C VAL A 14 11.56 16.94 -21.98
N SER A 15 11.12 15.69 -21.83
CA SER A 15 10.86 14.79 -22.95
C SER A 15 9.54 14.06 -22.80
N LEU A 16 8.92 13.74 -23.92
CA LEU A 16 7.64 13.06 -23.99
C LEU A 16 7.79 11.73 -24.73
N GLU A 17 7.17 10.69 -24.21
CA GLU A 17 7.02 9.42 -24.90
C GLU A 17 5.67 9.34 -25.59
N THR A 18 5.72 9.04 -26.89
CA THR A 18 4.58 8.78 -27.75
C THR A 18 4.74 7.42 -28.43
N ALA A 19 3.84 7.04 -29.30
CA ALA A 19 4.01 5.84 -30.15
C ALA A 19 5.29 5.87 -31.02
N ARG A 20 5.95 7.02 -31.13
CA ARG A 20 7.23 7.21 -31.86
C ARG A 20 8.46 7.03 -30.97
N GLY A 21 8.26 6.76 -29.67
CA GLY A 21 9.29 6.69 -28.64
C GLY A 21 9.49 8.04 -27.94
N TRP A 22 10.65 8.19 -27.27
CA TRP A 22 11.01 9.40 -26.55
C TRP A 22 11.48 10.50 -27.47
N GLU A 23 10.91 11.69 -27.33
CA GLU A 23 11.28 12.88 -28.10
C GLU A 23 11.42 14.09 -27.14
N PRO A 24 12.43 14.97 -27.34
CA PRO A 24 12.57 16.17 -26.54
C PRO A 24 11.42 17.15 -26.83
N MET A 25 10.98 17.86 -25.79
CA MET A 25 10.04 18.97 -25.92
C MET A 25 10.81 20.30 -26.00
N GLU A 26 10.42 21.15 -26.93
CA GLU A 26 10.99 22.49 -27.06
C GLU A 26 10.33 23.47 -26.10
N ARG A 27 11.10 24.34 -25.50
CA ARG A 27 10.56 25.36 -24.60
C ARG A 27 10.08 26.59 -25.36
N THR A 28 8.82 26.98 -25.13
CA THR A 28 8.20 28.20 -25.63
C THR A 28 7.61 29.01 -24.46
N GLY A 29 8.35 30.01 -23.98
CA GLY A 29 7.92 30.75 -22.78
C GLY A 29 7.94 29.87 -21.52
N GLU A 30 6.78 29.70 -20.89
CA GLU A 30 6.60 28.85 -19.71
C GLU A 30 6.15 27.42 -20.07
N LEU A 31 5.95 27.14 -21.37
CA LEU A 31 5.51 25.84 -21.86
C LEU A 31 6.68 25.04 -22.42
N TYR A 32 6.56 23.73 -22.36
CA TYR A 32 7.34 22.76 -23.12
C TYR A 32 6.40 22.14 -24.16
N GLU A 33 6.76 22.21 -25.44
CA GLU A 33 5.89 21.85 -26.54
C GLU A 33 6.51 20.79 -27.45
N LEU A 34 5.69 19.88 -27.92
CA LEU A 34 6.01 18.90 -28.94
C LEU A 34 4.76 18.66 -29.80
N ARG A 35 4.77 19.13 -31.05
CA ARG A 35 3.60 19.05 -31.96
C ARG A 35 2.34 19.64 -31.30
N ASN A 36 1.30 18.83 -31.09
CA ASN A 36 0.03 19.24 -30.48
C ASN A 36 -0.04 18.88 -28.98
N THR A 37 1.10 18.74 -28.33
CA THR A 37 1.20 18.45 -26.90
C THR A 37 1.98 19.55 -26.21
N SER A 38 1.49 20.01 -25.07
CA SER A 38 2.18 20.95 -24.20
C SER A 38 2.23 20.48 -22.76
N ALA A 39 3.35 20.75 -22.08
CA ALA A 39 3.53 20.54 -20.65
C ALA A 39 3.93 21.86 -19.99
N ALA A 40 3.49 22.07 -18.74
CA ALA A 40 3.88 23.22 -17.93
C ALA A 40 4.15 22.78 -16.49
N ILE A 41 5.07 23.46 -15.82
CA ILE A 41 5.28 23.36 -14.39
C ILE A 41 4.91 24.72 -13.80
N ARG A 42 3.83 24.77 -13.00
CA ARG A 42 3.37 25.99 -12.36
C ARG A 42 4.24 26.33 -11.13
N GLU A 43 4.18 27.57 -10.67
CA GLU A 43 4.90 28.04 -9.49
C GLU A 43 4.56 27.26 -8.21
N ASP A 44 3.34 26.72 -8.11
CA ASP A 44 2.90 25.88 -7.00
C ASP A 44 3.40 24.40 -7.09
N GLY A 45 4.19 24.09 -8.11
CA GLY A 45 4.72 22.74 -8.36
C GLY A 45 3.77 21.84 -9.17
N THR A 46 2.60 22.32 -9.59
CA THR A 46 1.67 21.51 -10.39
C THR A 46 2.21 21.30 -11.80
N VAL A 47 2.36 20.05 -12.21
CA VAL A 47 2.68 19.66 -13.59
C VAL A 47 1.39 19.49 -14.35
N LEU A 48 1.24 20.24 -15.45
CA LEU A 48 0.11 20.19 -16.36
C LEU A 48 0.52 19.57 -17.69
N LEU A 49 -0.41 18.87 -18.32
CA LEU A 49 -0.21 18.24 -19.61
C LEU A 49 -1.48 18.37 -20.46
N THR A 50 -1.33 18.79 -21.71
CA THR A 50 -2.41 18.85 -22.71
C THR A 50 -1.93 18.14 -23.96
N ALA A 51 -2.76 17.25 -24.53
CA ALA A 51 -2.38 16.49 -25.73
C ALA A 51 -3.59 16.16 -26.59
N TRP A 52 -3.36 16.12 -27.91
CA TRP A 52 -4.33 15.70 -28.92
C TRP A 52 -4.01 14.32 -29.51
N GLU A 53 -2.78 13.83 -29.30
CA GLU A 53 -2.32 12.49 -29.67
C GLU A 53 -2.22 11.61 -28.43
N PRO A 54 -2.23 10.26 -28.56
CA PRO A 54 -1.95 9.36 -27.45
C PRO A 54 -0.56 9.62 -26.86
N ILE A 55 -0.48 9.79 -25.57
CA ILE A 55 0.76 10.02 -24.82
C ILE A 55 0.97 8.95 -23.76
N PHE A 56 2.22 8.63 -23.50
CA PHE A 56 2.60 7.52 -22.62
C PHE A 56 3.24 8.01 -21.33
N ARG A 57 4.38 8.70 -21.44
CA ARG A 57 5.16 9.15 -20.27
C ARG A 57 5.78 10.52 -20.51
N LEU A 58 5.92 11.30 -19.46
CA LEU A 58 6.65 12.57 -19.45
C LEU A 58 7.85 12.41 -18.55
N ARG A 59 9.05 12.80 -19.00
CA ARG A 59 10.27 12.91 -18.18
C ARG A 59 10.67 14.37 -18.02
N ILE A 60 11.06 14.73 -16.81
CA ILE A 60 11.53 16.06 -16.45
C ILE A 60 12.83 15.87 -15.68
N ALA A 61 13.89 16.57 -16.09
CA ALA A 61 15.20 16.47 -15.46
C ALA A 61 15.69 17.81 -14.93
N TRP A 62 16.22 17.80 -13.72
CA TRP A 62 16.89 18.94 -13.10
C TRP A 62 18.35 18.61 -12.88
N ARG A 63 19.21 19.62 -13.08
CA ARG A 63 20.64 19.49 -12.86
C ARG A 63 20.95 19.45 -11.37
N GLN A 64 21.92 18.63 -11.00
CA GLN A 64 22.55 18.59 -9.69
C GLN A 64 24.04 18.27 -9.84
N GLU A 65 24.79 18.39 -8.77
CA GLU A 65 26.21 17.99 -8.74
C GLU A 65 26.53 17.36 -7.39
N ILE A 66 26.63 16.03 -7.37
CA ILE A 66 26.91 15.25 -6.16
C ILE A 66 28.37 14.84 -6.15
N LEU A 67 29.18 15.56 -5.38
CA LEU A 67 30.62 15.38 -5.28
C LEU A 67 31.05 14.51 -4.10
N GLU A 68 30.22 14.41 -3.08
CA GLU A 68 30.49 13.68 -1.85
C GLU A 68 29.49 12.53 -1.65
N PRO A 69 29.87 11.48 -0.92
CA PRO A 69 28.98 10.32 -0.72
C PRO A 69 27.65 10.70 -0.08
N VAL A 70 26.56 10.18 -0.65
CA VAL A 70 25.21 10.33 -0.14
C VAL A 70 24.53 8.97 -0.07
N LYS A 71 23.55 8.86 0.83
CA LYS A 71 22.64 7.70 0.90
C LYS A 71 21.28 8.10 0.37
N ILE A 72 20.71 7.24 -0.45
CA ILE A 72 19.44 7.45 -1.11
C ILE A 72 18.42 6.40 -0.61
N LEU A 73 17.25 6.85 -0.22
CA LEU A 73 16.10 6.03 0.09
C LEU A 73 14.95 6.38 -0.86
N GLY A 74 14.32 5.37 -1.44
CA GLY A 74 13.07 5.50 -2.20
C GLY A 74 12.01 4.55 -1.63
N ASP A 75 10.84 4.55 -2.25
CA ASP A 75 9.74 3.67 -1.90
C ASP A 75 9.53 2.60 -2.99
N HIS A 76 8.48 1.80 -2.85
CA HIS A 76 7.98 0.82 -3.81
C HIS A 76 6.67 1.29 -4.45
N TRP A 77 6.32 0.70 -5.61
CA TRP A 77 5.05 0.99 -6.28
C TRP A 77 3.83 0.65 -5.42
N GLU A 78 3.89 -0.45 -4.70
CA GLU A 78 2.85 -0.87 -3.76
C GLU A 78 3.44 -1.16 -2.36
N ARG A 79 3.44 -2.39 -1.87
CA ARG A 79 4.04 -2.81 -0.61
C ARG A 79 5.52 -3.16 -0.77
N GLY A 80 6.29 -3.19 0.31
CA GLY A 80 7.69 -3.59 0.32
C GLY A 80 7.86 -5.11 0.23
N TYR A 81 8.98 -5.57 -0.34
CA TYR A 81 9.29 -6.99 -0.50
C TYR A 81 10.57 -7.41 0.24
N GLY A 82 10.89 -6.71 1.33
CA GLY A 82 12.04 -6.98 2.19
C GLY A 82 13.36 -6.48 1.64
N ASP A 83 13.35 -5.46 0.80
CA ASP A 83 14.48 -4.91 0.07
C ASP A 83 14.62 -3.37 0.18
N LEU A 84 13.78 -2.74 1.00
CA LEU A 84 13.91 -1.32 1.31
C LEU A 84 15.17 -1.09 2.15
N GLU A 85 15.99 -0.13 1.73
CA GLU A 85 17.21 0.27 2.42
C GLU A 85 17.78 1.59 1.86
N TRP A 86 18.58 2.26 2.70
CA TRP A 86 19.44 3.35 2.26
C TRP A 86 20.61 2.79 1.46
N ARG A 87 20.79 3.27 0.23
CA ARG A 87 21.89 2.87 -0.67
C ARG A 87 22.65 4.08 -1.18
N GLY A 88 23.84 3.88 -1.72
CA GLY A 88 24.51 4.87 -2.57
C GLY A 88 23.70 5.16 -3.84
N ILE A 89 24.22 6.06 -4.66
CA ILE A 89 23.61 6.38 -5.96
C ILE A 89 23.67 5.15 -6.87
N LEU A 90 22.51 4.77 -7.38
CA LEU A 90 22.32 3.69 -8.37
C LEU A 90 21.43 4.27 -9.48
N PRO A 91 22.00 4.74 -10.59
CA PRO A 91 21.25 5.46 -11.64
C PRO A 91 20.11 4.66 -12.26
N GLU A 92 20.25 3.32 -12.31
CA GLU A 92 19.24 2.41 -12.83
C GLU A 92 18.09 2.14 -11.86
N ARG A 93 18.22 2.57 -10.58
CA ARG A 93 17.18 2.32 -9.57
C ARG A 93 15.97 3.22 -9.80
N VAL A 94 14.82 2.61 -10.00
CA VAL A 94 13.53 3.29 -10.00
C VAL A 94 13.09 3.54 -8.56
N LEU A 95 12.73 4.77 -8.24
CA LEU A 95 12.33 5.23 -6.90
C LEU A 95 10.90 5.77 -6.97
N PRO A 96 9.87 4.89 -6.78
CA PRO A 96 8.49 5.31 -6.87
C PRO A 96 8.12 6.39 -5.85
N TRP A 97 7.31 7.34 -6.26
CA TRP A 97 6.59 8.36 -5.50
C TRP A 97 7.44 9.46 -4.89
N TYR A 98 8.55 9.12 -4.25
CA TYR A 98 9.46 10.06 -3.62
C TYR A 98 10.85 9.47 -3.43
N VAL A 99 11.81 10.35 -3.23
CA VAL A 99 13.20 10.01 -2.90
C VAL A 99 13.70 10.91 -1.77
N LEU A 100 14.45 10.33 -0.85
CA LEU A 100 15.19 11.01 0.19
C LEU A 100 16.69 10.80 -0.03
N ALA A 101 17.47 11.85 0.18
CA ALA A 101 18.93 11.80 0.17
C ALA A 101 19.48 12.35 1.48
N THR A 102 20.55 11.74 2.01
CA THR A 102 21.28 12.29 3.17
C THR A 102 22.77 12.12 3.01
N ASP A 103 23.53 13.14 3.44
CA ASP A 103 24.99 13.09 3.60
C ASP A 103 25.42 12.79 5.05
N GLY A 104 24.43 12.58 5.93
CA GLY A 104 24.61 12.34 7.37
C GLY A 104 24.37 13.56 8.24
N ASN A 105 24.33 14.78 7.68
CA ASN A 105 24.00 16.03 8.38
C ASN A 105 22.64 16.57 7.97
N ASP A 106 22.41 16.60 6.66
CA ASP A 106 21.19 17.12 6.05
C ASP A 106 20.38 16.01 5.40
N VAL A 107 19.07 16.22 5.32
CA VAL A 107 18.13 15.35 4.59
C VAL A 107 17.40 16.19 3.55
N PHE A 108 17.48 15.77 2.31
CA PHE A 108 16.78 16.33 1.17
C PHE A 108 15.70 15.37 0.71
N GLY A 109 14.57 15.89 0.24
CA GLY A 109 13.45 15.10 -0.26
C GLY A 109 12.85 15.69 -1.52
N TRP A 110 12.53 14.82 -2.47
CA TRP A 110 11.79 15.15 -3.70
C TRP A 110 10.68 14.14 -3.86
N GLY A 111 9.48 14.61 -4.14
CA GLY A 111 8.34 13.73 -4.25
C GLY A 111 7.16 14.38 -4.95
N VAL A 112 6.09 13.62 -5.06
CA VAL A 112 4.80 14.10 -5.53
C VAL A 112 3.78 13.96 -4.40
N LYS A 113 2.84 14.89 -4.29
CA LYS A 113 1.72 14.76 -3.36
C LYS A 113 0.97 13.47 -3.63
N THR A 114 0.37 12.91 -2.61
CA THR A 114 -0.46 11.70 -2.73
C THR A 114 -1.62 11.92 -3.71
N GLN A 115 -2.11 10.83 -4.29
CA GLN A 115 -3.19 10.83 -5.29
C GLN A 115 -2.89 11.62 -6.59
N PRO A 116 -1.67 11.56 -7.18
CA PRO A 116 -1.41 12.14 -8.49
C PRO A 116 -2.27 11.48 -9.58
N ASN A 117 -2.31 12.08 -10.76
CA ASN A 117 -2.97 11.51 -11.94
C ASN A 117 -1.99 10.75 -12.86
N ALA A 118 -0.82 10.42 -12.36
CA ALA A 118 0.20 9.60 -13.01
C ALA A 118 0.80 8.62 -12.01
N LEU A 119 1.43 7.56 -12.49
CA LEU A 119 2.33 6.73 -11.70
C LEU A 119 3.71 7.37 -11.77
N CYS A 120 4.22 7.84 -10.64
CA CYS A 120 5.38 8.72 -10.58
C CYS A 120 6.59 7.99 -10.03
N SER A 121 7.76 8.19 -10.66
CA SER A 121 9.02 7.67 -10.13
C SER A 121 10.17 8.61 -10.40
N PHE A 122 11.21 8.49 -9.55
CA PHE A 122 12.43 9.24 -9.67
C PHE A 122 13.60 8.33 -10.03
N ARG A 123 14.62 8.92 -10.68
CA ARG A 123 15.99 8.39 -10.78
C ARG A 123 16.93 9.45 -10.22
N PHE A 124 17.84 9.01 -9.37
CA PHE A 124 18.81 9.88 -8.74
C PHE A 124 20.19 9.58 -9.31
N GLU A 125 20.72 10.50 -10.10
CA GLU A 125 22.04 10.40 -10.73
C GLU A 125 23.01 11.42 -10.10
N VAL A 126 24.30 11.31 -10.39
CA VAL A 126 25.32 12.22 -9.86
C VAL A 126 25.13 13.66 -10.36
N ASP A 127 24.71 13.81 -11.62
CA ASP A 127 24.59 15.08 -12.32
C ASP A 127 23.15 15.55 -12.53
N ARG A 128 22.16 14.71 -12.22
CA ARG A 128 20.74 15.08 -12.38
C ARG A 128 19.78 14.26 -11.51
N LEU A 129 18.63 14.86 -11.25
CA LEU A 129 17.43 14.21 -10.73
C LEU A 129 16.40 14.15 -11.86
N ILE A 130 15.91 12.96 -12.16
CA ILE A 130 14.91 12.74 -13.22
C ILE A 130 13.61 12.28 -12.59
N LEU A 131 12.51 12.94 -12.93
CA LEU A 131 11.14 12.53 -12.61
C LEU A 131 10.50 11.95 -13.86
N GLU A 132 9.95 10.76 -13.76
CA GLU A 132 9.11 10.13 -14.77
C GLU A 132 7.65 10.11 -14.30
N LEU A 133 6.75 10.57 -15.15
CA LEU A 133 5.31 10.64 -14.95
C LEU A 133 4.65 9.73 -15.98
N ASP A 134 4.25 8.53 -15.57
CA ASP A 134 3.56 7.55 -16.41
C ASP A 134 2.07 7.87 -16.43
N VAL A 135 1.59 8.41 -17.55
CA VAL A 135 0.21 8.78 -17.79
C VAL A 135 -0.54 7.77 -18.65
N ARG A 136 0.02 6.60 -18.89
CA ARG A 136 -0.60 5.56 -19.71
C ARG A 136 -1.99 5.16 -19.18
N CYS A 137 -2.81 4.72 -20.11
CA CYS A 137 -4.06 4.02 -19.89
C CYS A 137 -3.81 2.50 -20.03
N GLY A 138 -3.55 1.82 -18.92
CA GLY A 138 -3.02 0.45 -18.96
C GLY A 138 -1.60 0.42 -19.52
N GLY A 139 -1.37 -0.38 -20.56
CA GLY A 139 -0.09 -0.46 -21.29
C GLY A 139 -0.01 0.44 -22.52
N ASP A 140 -1.09 1.15 -22.85
CA ASP A 140 -1.20 2.00 -24.04
C ASP A 140 -1.27 3.50 -23.69
N GLY A 141 -1.13 4.36 -24.67
CA GLY A 141 -1.19 5.81 -24.48
C GLY A 141 -2.59 6.32 -24.08
N VAL A 142 -2.64 7.28 -23.15
CA VAL A 142 -3.88 7.96 -22.78
C VAL A 142 -4.31 8.98 -23.85
N LEU A 143 -5.61 9.15 -24.08
CA LEU A 143 -6.22 10.08 -25.04
C LEU A 143 -6.84 11.27 -24.30
N LEU A 144 -6.10 12.37 -24.12
CA LEU A 144 -6.61 13.57 -23.43
C LEU A 144 -7.57 14.41 -24.28
N ASN A 145 -7.54 14.26 -25.60
CA ASN A 145 -8.42 15.00 -26.54
C ASN A 145 -8.38 16.53 -26.34
N GLY A 146 -7.21 17.08 -26.02
CA GLY A 146 -7.00 18.50 -25.76
C GLY A 146 -7.43 18.97 -24.36
N SER A 147 -7.91 18.10 -23.50
CA SER A 147 -8.19 18.45 -22.11
C SER A 147 -6.89 18.62 -21.31
N GLU A 148 -6.86 19.61 -20.42
CA GLU A 148 -5.75 19.81 -19.50
C GLU A 148 -5.80 18.77 -18.37
N LEU A 149 -4.71 18.04 -18.17
CA LEU A 149 -4.52 17.09 -17.10
C LEU A 149 -3.54 17.67 -16.06
N PRO A 150 -3.97 17.94 -14.82
CA PRO A 150 -3.04 18.15 -13.71
C PRO A 150 -2.42 16.78 -13.34
N VAL A 151 -1.17 16.55 -13.76
CA VAL A 151 -0.52 15.24 -13.69
C VAL A 151 -0.10 14.91 -12.27
N ALA A 152 0.64 15.83 -11.62
CA ALA A 152 1.15 15.69 -10.28
C ALA A 152 1.47 17.06 -9.66
N ALA A 153 1.51 17.14 -8.34
CA ALA A 153 2.02 18.30 -7.61
C ALA A 153 3.36 17.93 -6.96
N LEU A 154 4.42 18.64 -7.35
CA LEU A 154 5.80 18.41 -6.92
C LEU A 154 6.02 18.98 -5.52
N VAL A 155 6.80 18.28 -4.71
CA VAL A 155 7.21 18.70 -3.36
C VAL A 155 8.72 18.56 -3.23
N GLU A 156 9.36 19.62 -2.76
CA GLU A 156 10.77 19.67 -2.39
C GLU A 156 10.90 19.92 -0.90
N PHE A 157 11.84 19.25 -0.26
CA PHE A 157 12.03 19.27 1.19
C PHE A 157 13.50 19.31 1.57
N HIS A 158 13.82 20.04 2.64
CA HIS A 158 15.13 20.05 3.27
C HIS A 158 14.99 20.13 4.79
N SER A 159 15.83 19.40 5.52
CA SER A 159 15.86 19.41 6.99
C SER A 159 17.26 19.06 7.51
N THR A 160 17.61 19.64 8.64
CA THR A 160 18.79 19.30 9.45
C THR A 160 18.48 18.36 10.61
N GLU A 161 17.23 17.89 10.70
CA GLU A 161 16.83 16.92 11.71
C GLU A 161 17.34 15.52 11.41
N ARG A 162 17.26 14.64 12.42
CA ARG A 162 17.61 13.22 12.22
C ARG A 162 16.81 12.62 11.06
N PRO A 163 17.38 11.72 10.26
CA PRO A 163 16.79 11.22 9.03
C PRO A 163 15.35 10.68 9.19
N PHE A 164 15.04 10.01 10.30
CA PHE A 164 13.68 9.50 10.54
C PHE A 164 12.66 10.63 10.77
N ALA A 165 12.98 11.61 11.61
CA ALA A 165 12.10 12.75 11.87
C ALA A 165 11.90 13.59 10.59
N ALA A 166 12.98 13.80 9.83
CA ALA A 166 12.94 14.46 8.53
C ALA A 166 12.04 13.71 7.54
N ALA A 167 12.16 12.38 7.44
CA ALA A 167 11.30 11.55 6.58
C ALA A 167 9.82 11.64 6.96
N GLN A 168 9.49 11.64 8.28
CA GLN A 168 8.12 11.84 8.74
C GLN A 168 7.58 13.24 8.39
N ALA A 169 8.41 14.28 8.57
CA ALA A 169 8.05 15.65 8.21
C ALA A 169 7.78 15.77 6.71
N PHE A 170 8.60 15.12 5.89
CA PHE A 170 8.41 15.07 4.44
C PHE A 170 7.12 14.34 4.06
N CYS A 171 6.86 13.16 4.62
CA CYS A 171 5.61 12.42 4.37
C CYS A 171 4.37 13.26 4.73
N ARG A 172 4.40 14.05 5.81
CA ARG A 172 3.30 14.98 6.13
C ARG A 172 3.07 16.05 5.06
N GLN A 173 4.12 16.50 4.36
CA GLN A 173 3.96 17.45 3.25
C GLN A 173 3.41 16.78 1.98
N LEU A 174 3.67 15.48 1.79
CA LEU A 174 3.16 14.73 0.65
C LEU A 174 1.67 14.43 0.76
N CYS A 175 1.13 14.26 1.97
CA CYS A 175 -0.28 13.93 2.19
C CYS A 175 -0.95 14.96 3.11
N GLU A 176 -1.77 15.83 2.53
CA GLU A 176 -2.46 16.91 3.25
C GLU A 176 -3.69 16.43 4.03
N ALA A 177 -4.34 15.37 3.54
CA ALA A 177 -5.58 14.85 4.10
C ALA A 177 -5.51 13.32 4.30
N PRO A 178 -4.67 12.83 5.23
CA PRO A 178 -4.63 11.41 5.52
C PRO A 178 -5.95 10.96 6.14
N ARG A 179 -6.36 9.73 5.82
CA ARG A 179 -7.48 9.08 6.50
C ARG A 179 -6.94 8.11 7.52
N MET A 180 -7.34 8.28 8.78
CA MET A 180 -6.82 7.50 9.91
C MET A 180 -7.96 6.75 10.61
N PRO A 181 -7.67 5.59 11.25
CA PRO A 181 -8.61 4.97 12.16
C PRO A 181 -8.93 5.88 13.35
N ASP A 182 -10.16 5.83 13.86
CA ASP A 182 -10.60 6.61 15.03
C ASP A 182 -9.95 6.13 16.34
N GLY A 183 -9.26 4.99 16.34
CA GLY A 183 -8.61 4.43 17.53
C GLY A 183 -7.66 3.29 17.21
N PRO A 184 -7.11 2.65 18.23
CA PRO A 184 -6.18 1.54 18.07
C PRO A 184 -6.77 0.37 17.27
N ILE A 185 -5.96 -0.20 16.38
CA ILE A 185 -6.30 -1.36 15.57
C ILE A 185 -5.46 -2.56 16.03
N TYR A 186 -6.12 -3.57 16.55
CA TYR A 186 -5.46 -4.81 16.97
C TYR A 186 -6.44 -5.98 16.96
N GLY A 187 -5.91 -7.20 16.90
CA GLY A 187 -6.74 -8.40 16.97
C GLY A 187 -6.14 -9.60 16.25
N GLY A 188 -7.01 -10.41 15.66
CA GLY A 188 -6.68 -11.63 14.94
C GLY A 188 -7.01 -11.57 13.46
N ASN A 189 -6.29 -12.40 12.69
CA ASN A 189 -6.56 -12.72 11.30
C ASN A 189 -6.19 -14.19 11.10
N ASP A 190 -7.00 -14.98 10.40
CA ASP A 190 -6.82 -16.43 10.32
C ASP A 190 -5.91 -16.91 9.17
N TRP A 191 -5.36 -16.00 8.35
CA TRP A 191 -4.62 -16.41 7.15
C TRP A 191 -3.47 -17.38 7.44
N TYR A 192 -2.54 -17.03 8.32
CA TYR A 192 -1.33 -17.85 8.54
C TYR A 192 -1.57 -19.13 9.36
N SER A 193 -2.70 -19.24 10.04
CA SER A 193 -3.11 -20.48 10.70
C SER A 193 -3.96 -21.38 9.80
N ALA A 194 -4.76 -20.80 8.90
CA ALA A 194 -5.71 -21.54 8.07
C ALA A 194 -5.32 -21.67 6.59
N TYR A 195 -4.63 -20.67 6.01
CA TYR A 195 -4.29 -20.60 4.59
C TYR A 195 -5.46 -20.97 3.66
N GLY A 196 -6.63 -20.32 3.88
CA GLY A 196 -7.87 -20.56 3.14
C GLY A 196 -8.67 -21.79 3.59
N ASN A 197 -8.22 -22.52 4.59
CA ASN A 197 -8.98 -23.63 5.18
C ASN A 197 -9.73 -23.22 6.44
N ASN A 198 -10.29 -22.02 6.44
CA ASN A 198 -11.10 -21.48 7.51
C ASN A 198 -12.52 -22.09 7.54
N SER A 199 -13.21 -21.89 8.68
CA SER A 199 -14.58 -22.35 8.90
C SER A 199 -15.23 -21.56 10.03
N SER A 200 -16.56 -21.60 10.14
CA SER A 200 -17.31 -21.00 11.24
C SER A 200 -16.76 -21.40 12.62
N SER A 201 -16.47 -22.68 12.82
CA SER A 201 -15.95 -23.18 14.11
C SER A 201 -14.59 -22.58 14.44
N LEU A 202 -13.66 -22.55 13.47
CA LEU A 202 -12.33 -21.98 13.65
C LEU A 202 -12.40 -20.47 13.94
N ILE A 203 -13.22 -19.73 13.19
CA ILE A 203 -13.37 -18.27 13.40
C ILE A 203 -13.94 -17.96 14.77
N LEU A 204 -14.94 -18.70 15.22
CA LEU A 204 -15.54 -18.50 16.55
C LEU A 204 -14.59 -18.92 17.68
N GLU A 205 -13.75 -19.94 17.49
CA GLU A 205 -12.70 -20.32 18.44
C GLU A 205 -11.64 -19.21 18.53
N ASN A 206 -11.13 -18.74 17.40
CA ASN A 206 -10.18 -17.63 17.35
C ASN A 206 -10.77 -16.35 17.94
N SER A 207 -12.05 -16.06 17.70
CA SER A 207 -12.74 -14.90 18.30
C SER A 207 -12.76 -14.96 19.82
N ARG A 208 -13.02 -16.14 20.42
CA ARG A 208 -12.98 -16.32 21.87
C ARG A 208 -11.57 -16.09 22.42
N MET A 209 -10.53 -16.65 21.78
CA MET A 209 -9.15 -16.45 22.19
C MET A 209 -8.75 -14.99 22.14
N VAL A 210 -9.04 -14.31 21.02
CA VAL A 210 -8.74 -12.89 20.81
C VAL A 210 -9.47 -12.01 21.84
N ALA A 211 -10.74 -12.28 22.12
CA ALA A 211 -11.50 -11.58 23.16
C ALA A 211 -10.93 -11.81 24.55
N GLU A 212 -10.49 -13.05 24.87
CA GLU A 212 -9.84 -13.37 26.16
C GLU A 212 -8.50 -12.63 26.34
N TRP A 213 -7.70 -12.53 25.28
CA TRP A 213 -6.42 -11.80 25.34
C TRP A 213 -6.62 -10.29 25.49
N ALA A 214 -7.68 -9.74 24.89
CA ALA A 214 -8.04 -8.34 25.07
C ALA A 214 -8.55 -8.04 26.49
N GLY A 215 -9.16 -9.01 27.17
CA GLY A 215 -9.69 -8.81 28.51
C GLY A 215 -10.65 -7.64 28.59
N ASP A 216 -10.38 -6.73 29.54
CA ASP A 216 -11.23 -5.55 29.80
C ASP A 216 -10.77 -4.29 29.04
N ASN A 217 -9.96 -4.42 27.97
CA ASN A 217 -9.59 -3.29 27.12
C ASN A 217 -10.85 -2.55 26.62
N GLU A 218 -10.86 -1.24 26.74
CA GLU A 218 -11.99 -0.39 26.33
C GLU A 218 -12.28 -0.53 24.82
N VAL A 219 -11.22 -0.49 24.00
CA VAL A 219 -11.35 -0.70 22.55
C VAL A 219 -11.33 -2.21 22.28
N ARG A 220 -12.39 -2.74 21.66
CA ARG A 220 -12.48 -4.17 21.35
C ARG A 220 -11.58 -4.56 20.17
N PRO A 221 -10.96 -5.75 20.22
CA PRO A 221 -10.10 -6.25 19.14
C PRO A 221 -10.92 -6.64 17.90
N PHE A 222 -10.26 -6.65 16.75
CA PHE A 222 -10.80 -7.25 15.53
C PHE A 222 -10.56 -8.77 15.48
N MET A 223 -11.42 -9.48 14.75
CA MET A 223 -11.10 -10.79 14.19
C MET A 223 -11.45 -10.75 12.70
N VAL A 224 -10.45 -10.95 11.84
CA VAL A 224 -10.59 -10.88 10.39
C VAL A 224 -10.70 -12.29 9.81
N ILE A 225 -11.78 -12.56 9.08
CA ILE A 225 -11.95 -13.75 8.26
C ILE A 225 -11.23 -13.50 6.94
N ASP A 226 -10.12 -14.18 6.70
CA ASP A 226 -9.33 -14.04 5.49
C ASP A 226 -9.89 -14.90 4.33
N ASP A 227 -9.18 -14.99 3.21
CA ASP A 227 -9.54 -15.77 2.03
C ASP A 227 -9.95 -17.21 2.40
N GLY A 228 -10.98 -17.74 1.73
CA GLY A 228 -11.47 -19.10 1.92
C GLY A 228 -12.94 -19.24 2.38
N TRP A 229 -13.64 -18.12 2.64
CA TRP A 229 -15.02 -18.11 3.07
C TRP A 229 -16.04 -18.11 1.91
N GLN A 230 -15.67 -17.55 0.76
CA GLN A 230 -16.51 -17.36 -0.42
C GLN A 230 -16.78 -18.68 -1.14
N ILE A 231 -17.93 -18.74 -1.86
CA ILE A 231 -18.43 -19.98 -2.45
C ILE A 231 -17.53 -20.56 -3.54
N CYS A 232 -16.87 -19.73 -4.32
CA CYS A 232 -16.03 -20.15 -5.46
C CYS A 232 -14.54 -20.26 -5.12
N HIS A 233 -14.16 -20.31 -3.84
CA HIS A 233 -12.76 -20.49 -3.43
C HIS A 233 -12.20 -21.82 -3.95
N CYS A 234 -11.19 -21.75 -4.82
CA CYS A 234 -10.52 -22.92 -5.41
C CYS A 234 -9.02 -22.67 -5.56
N PRO A 235 -8.20 -22.81 -4.49
CA PRO A 235 -6.76 -22.52 -4.52
C PRO A 235 -5.98 -23.36 -5.54
N VAL A 236 -6.40 -24.60 -5.76
CA VAL A 236 -5.76 -25.52 -6.74
C VAL A 236 -5.82 -24.98 -8.18
N ARG A 237 -6.85 -24.19 -8.48
CA ARG A 237 -7.02 -23.54 -9.78
C ARG A 237 -6.61 -22.06 -9.77
N GLY A 238 -6.05 -21.56 -8.66
CA GLY A 238 -5.66 -20.16 -8.50
C GLY A 238 -6.85 -19.19 -8.46
N TYR A 239 -8.07 -19.69 -8.12
CA TYR A 239 -9.26 -18.87 -8.08
C TYR A 239 -9.72 -18.60 -6.64
N ASN A 240 -9.83 -17.32 -6.28
CA ASN A 240 -10.28 -16.86 -4.96
C ASN A 240 -11.16 -15.59 -5.04
N GLY A 241 -11.86 -15.40 -6.16
CA GLY A 241 -12.79 -14.29 -6.38
C GLY A 241 -14.24 -14.57 -6.01
N GLY A 242 -15.14 -13.67 -6.45
CA GLY A 242 -16.59 -13.77 -6.25
C GLY A 242 -17.25 -14.95 -6.99
N PRO A 243 -18.56 -15.15 -6.78
CA PRO A 243 -19.52 -14.20 -6.21
C PRO A 243 -19.38 -13.99 -4.70
N TRP A 244 -19.67 -12.76 -4.28
CA TRP A 244 -19.53 -12.34 -2.87
C TRP A 244 -20.85 -12.31 -2.10
N MET A 245 -21.92 -12.83 -2.70
CA MET A 245 -23.25 -12.81 -2.12
C MET A 245 -23.52 -13.97 -1.17
N MET A 246 -22.67 -14.99 -1.14
CA MET A 246 -22.85 -16.17 -0.29
C MET A 246 -21.52 -16.82 0.09
N SER A 247 -21.53 -17.47 1.26
CA SER A 247 -20.43 -18.26 1.78
C SER A 247 -20.46 -19.70 1.25
N ASN A 248 -19.34 -20.39 1.40
CA ASN A 248 -19.25 -21.82 1.12
C ASN A 248 -19.81 -22.67 2.29
N ARG A 249 -19.82 -24.00 2.09
CA ARG A 249 -20.35 -24.97 3.08
C ARG A 249 -19.65 -25.00 4.45
N LYS A 250 -18.47 -24.37 4.58
CA LYS A 250 -17.76 -24.26 5.86
C LYS A 250 -18.34 -23.15 6.76
N PHE A 251 -19.22 -22.30 6.19
CA PHE A 251 -19.96 -21.23 6.86
C PHE A 251 -21.47 -21.41 6.57
N PRO A 252 -22.08 -22.50 7.06
CA PRO A 252 -23.45 -22.88 6.68
C PRO A 252 -24.51 -21.90 7.17
N GLU A 253 -24.26 -21.14 8.22
CA GLU A 253 -25.16 -20.12 8.77
C GLU A 253 -25.13 -18.79 7.99
N GLY A 254 -24.14 -18.61 7.08
CA GLY A 254 -23.96 -17.38 6.33
C GLY A 254 -23.14 -16.32 7.10
N MET A 255 -22.61 -15.34 6.35
CA MET A 255 -21.62 -14.39 6.87
C MET A 255 -22.23 -13.35 7.83
N GLU A 256 -23.49 -12.96 7.65
CA GLU A 256 -24.20 -12.07 8.57
C GLU A 256 -24.36 -12.69 9.97
N ALA A 257 -24.75 -13.96 10.03
CA ALA A 257 -24.89 -14.67 11.30
C ALA A 257 -23.52 -14.86 11.99
N ILE A 258 -22.45 -15.14 11.24
CA ILE A 258 -21.09 -15.22 11.78
C ILE A 258 -20.65 -13.88 12.34
N ALA A 259 -20.83 -12.77 11.61
CA ALA A 259 -20.48 -11.44 12.09
C ALA A 259 -21.20 -11.09 13.41
N SER A 260 -22.51 -11.43 13.50
CA SER A 260 -23.28 -11.24 14.74
C SER A 260 -22.70 -12.05 15.91
N ARG A 261 -22.40 -13.33 15.69
CA ARG A 261 -21.80 -14.19 16.73
C ARG A 261 -20.40 -13.73 17.16
N MET A 262 -19.60 -13.20 16.24
CA MET A 262 -18.29 -12.61 16.56
C MET A 262 -18.45 -11.41 17.50
N LYS A 263 -19.45 -10.54 17.24
CA LYS A 263 -19.78 -9.40 18.12
C LYS A 263 -20.23 -9.87 19.52
N GLU A 264 -21.06 -10.89 19.60
CA GLU A 264 -21.48 -11.49 20.87
C GLU A 264 -20.30 -12.03 21.70
N LEU A 265 -19.26 -12.53 21.02
CA LEU A 265 -18.02 -12.99 21.64
C LEU A 265 -17.07 -11.83 22.05
N GLY A 266 -17.42 -10.58 21.72
CA GLY A 266 -16.68 -9.41 22.13
C GLY A 266 -15.55 -9.02 21.17
N VAL A 267 -15.59 -9.40 19.90
CA VAL A 267 -14.69 -8.93 18.86
C VAL A 267 -15.42 -8.14 17.79
N ARG A 268 -14.71 -7.28 17.09
CA ARG A 268 -15.19 -6.54 15.91
C ARG A 268 -14.94 -7.38 14.66
N PRO A 269 -15.95 -7.69 13.84
CA PRO A 269 -15.77 -8.55 12.67
C PRO A 269 -15.01 -7.84 11.54
N GLY A 270 -14.02 -8.53 10.96
CA GLY A 270 -13.37 -8.16 9.72
C GLY A 270 -13.54 -9.24 8.65
N ILE A 271 -13.41 -8.86 7.37
CA ILE A 271 -13.54 -9.79 6.23
C ILE A 271 -12.61 -9.43 5.09
N TRP A 272 -12.05 -10.44 4.44
CA TRP A 272 -11.24 -10.33 3.23
C TRP A 272 -12.10 -10.30 1.98
N PHE A 273 -11.64 -9.58 0.95
CA PHE A 273 -12.38 -9.34 -0.28
C PHE A 273 -11.44 -9.07 -1.47
N ARG A 274 -11.66 -9.74 -2.61
CA ARG A 274 -10.97 -9.53 -3.90
C ARG A 274 -11.96 -8.99 -4.94
N PRO A 275 -12.03 -7.68 -5.15
CA PRO A 275 -13.13 -7.04 -5.87
C PRO A 275 -13.18 -7.28 -7.37
N LEU A 276 -12.04 -7.52 -8.03
CA LEU A 276 -11.97 -7.53 -9.51
C LEU A 276 -12.01 -8.92 -10.12
N GLN A 277 -12.16 -9.99 -9.33
CA GLN A 277 -12.30 -11.35 -9.83
C GLN A 277 -13.67 -11.94 -9.46
N THR A 278 -14.44 -12.38 -10.46
CA THR A 278 -15.73 -13.04 -10.24
C THR A 278 -15.99 -14.13 -11.27
N MET A 279 -16.73 -15.18 -10.89
CA MET A 279 -17.28 -16.19 -11.79
C MET A 279 -18.73 -15.89 -12.22
N GLU A 280 -19.29 -14.77 -11.77
CA GLU A 280 -20.60 -14.33 -12.23
C GLU A 280 -20.50 -13.85 -13.69
N GLU A 281 -21.57 -14.09 -14.45
CA GLU A 281 -21.65 -13.59 -15.81
C GLU A 281 -21.74 -12.07 -15.82
N ALA A 282 -20.75 -11.42 -16.42
CA ALA A 282 -20.74 -9.98 -16.65
C ALA A 282 -20.73 -9.70 -18.16
N PRO A 283 -21.19 -8.50 -18.61
CA PRO A 283 -21.07 -8.10 -20.00
C PRO A 283 -19.63 -8.20 -20.50
N ALA A 284 -19.41 -8.70 -21.72
CA ALA A 284 -18.07 -8.95 -22.25
C ALA A 284 -17.15 -7.71 -22.27
N ASN A 285 -17.73 -6.51 -22.36
CA ASN A 285 -17.00 -5.25 -22.31
C ASN A 285 -16.66 -4.77 -20.88
N TRP A 286 -16.98 -5.55 -19.85
CA TRP A 286 -16.63 -5.27 -18.46
C TRP A 286 -15.31 -5.92 -18.03
N TYR A 287 -14.74 -6.80 -18.87
CA TYR A 287 -13.48 -7.48 -18.56
C TYR A 287 -12.28 -6.71 -19.12
N LEU A 288 -11.19 -6.71 -18.36
CA LEU A 288 -9.89 -6.22 -18.82
C LEU A 288 -9.44 -7.04 -20.04
N LYS A 289 -9.00 -6.36 -21.09
CA LYS A 289 -8.49 -6.95 -22.31
C LYS A 289 -6.97 -7.14 -22.25
N THR A 290 -6.47 -7.75 -21.16
CA THR A 290 -5.07 -8.10 -21.03
C THR A 290 -4.74 -9.36 -21.79
N LYS A 291 -3.46 -9.66 -22.00
CA LYS A 291 -3.00 -10.91 -22.61
C LYS A 291 -3.34 -12.15 -21.78
N GLU A 292 -3.47 -11.98 -20.47
CA GLU A 292 -3.97 -13.01 -19.55
C GLU A 292 -5.49 -12.90 -19.51
N THR A 293 -6.13 -13.77 -20.24
CA THR A 293 -7.52 -13.68 -20.63
C THR A 293 -8.53 -13.64 -19.49
N GLY A 294 -9.32 -12.57 -19.41
CA GLY A 294 -10.77 -12.65 -19.33
C GLY A 294 -11.43 -12.96 -18.00
N THR A 295 -10.71 -12.84 -16.84
CA THR A 295 -11.32 -13.10 -15.53
C THR A 295 -11.36 -11.88 -14.61
N PHE A 296 -10.70 -10.80 -14.98
CA PHE A 296 -10.63 -9.58 -14.16
C PHE A 296 -11.54 -8.50 -14.74
N LEU A 297 -12.30 -7.87 -13.85
CA LEU A 297 -13.18 -6.77 -14.19
C LEU A 297 -12.39 -5.47 -14.43
N ASP A 298 -12.84 -4.68 -15.40
CA ASP A 298 -12.26 -3.36 -15.73
C ASP A 298 -12.83 -2.27 -14.80
N PRO A 299 -12.05 -1.75 -13.83
CA PRO A 299 -12.55 -0.74 -12.90
C PRO A 299 -12.74 0.65 -13.53
N SER A 300 -12.46 0.83 -14.83
CA SER A 300 -12.81 2.05 -15.53
C SER A 300 -14.28 2.09 -15.97
N VAL A 301 -14.96 0.94 -15.99
CA VAL A 301 -16.35 0.78 -16.40
C VAL A 301 -17.30 1.09 -15.23
N ASP A 302 -18.27 1.99 -15.45
CA ASP A 302 -19.23 2.40 -14.41
C ASP A 302 -20.01 1.23 -13.83
N GLY A 303 -20.49 0.31 -14.69
CA GLY A 303 -21.21 -0.88 -14.25
C GLY A 303 -20.38 -1.82 -13.35
N VAL A 304 -19.06 -1.90 -13.55
CA VAL A 304 -18.14 -2.62 -12.65
C VAL A 304 -18.05 -1.93 -11.30
N LEU A 305 -17.92 -0.61 -11.29
CA LEU A 305 -17.89 0.16 -10.03
C LEU A 305 -19.21 0.05 -9.25
N GLU A 306 -20.34 0.04 -9.94
CA GLU A 306 -21.65 -0.21 -9.32
C GLU A 306 -21.74 -1.63 -8.73
N TRP A 307 -21.17 -2.62 -9.42
CA TRP A 307 -21.14 -4.00 -8.92
C TRP A 307 -20.29 -4.12 -7.66
N VAL A 308 -19.06 -3.63 -7.71
CA VAL A 308 -18.15 -3.60 -6.56
C VAL A 308 -18.79 -2.82 -5.39
N THR A 309 -19.48 -1.71 -5.66
CA THR A 309 -20.23 -0.96 -4.64
C THR A 309 -21.28 -1.83 -3.94
N LYS A 310 -22.05 -2.65 -4.69
CA LYS A 310 -23.03 -3.56 -4.11
C LYS A 310 -22.40 -4.62 -3.22
N ASP A 311 -21.23 -5.15 -3.63
CA ASP A 311 -20.53 -6.16 -2.85
C ASP A 311 -19.95 -5.59 -1.55
N VAL A 312 -19.22 -4.48 -1.62
CA VAL A 312 -18.68 -3.82 -0.41
C VAL A 312 -19.79 -3.39 0.54
N LYS A 313 -20.87 -2.82 0.01
CA LYS A 313 -22.03 -2.45 0.82
C LYS A 313 -22.66 -3.67 1.51
N ARG A 314 -22.78 -4.79 0.82
CA ARG A 314 -23.28 -6.06 1.39
C ARG A 314 -22.42 -6.53 2.55
N LEU A 315 -21.08 -6.52 2.40
CA LEU A 315 -20.16 -6.89 3.48
C LEU A 315 -20.35 -5.98 4.71
N SER A 316 -20.46 -4.67 4.51
CA SER A 316 -20.75 -3.71 5.58
C SER A 316 -22.13 -3.92 6.20
N ASP A 317 -23.16 -4.18 5.40
CA ASP A 317 -24.53 -4.42 5.88
C ASP A 317 -24.66 -5.75 6.63
N TRP A 318 -23.84 -6.77 6.35
CA TRP A 318 -23.69 -8.00 7.16
C TRP A 318 -23.05 -7.75 8.53
N GLY A 319 -22.57 -6.52 8.78
CA GLY A 319 -22.03 -6.11 10.06
C GLY A 319 -20.52 -6.23 10.20
N PHE A 320 -19.78 -6.42 9.10
CA PHE A 320 -18.33 -6.33 9.11
C PHE A 320 -17.88 -4.87 9.23
N GLU A 321 -16.98 -4.62 10.17
CA GLU A 321 -16.46 -3.30 10.52
C GLU A 321 -15.06 -3.05 9.94
N LEU A 322 -14.45 -4.05 9.32
CA LEU A 322 -13.17 -3.99 8.65
C LEU A 322 -13.22 -4.84 7.39
N ILE A 323 -12.89 -4.25 6.23
CA ILE A 323 -12.83 -4.94 4.95
C ILE A 323 -11.39 -4.90 4.45
N LYS A 324 -10.75 -6.07 4.37
CA LYS A 324 -9.41 -6.24 3.80
C LYS A 324 -9.53 -6.39 2.29
N HIS A 325 -9.26 -5.32 1.56
CA HIS A 325 -9.25 -5.28 0.10
C HIS A 325 -7.89 -5.77 -0.44
N ASP A 326 -7.91 -6.75 -1.32
CA ASP A 326 -6.70 -7.41 -1.81
C ASP A 326 -6.67 -7.60 -3.32
N TYR A 327 -5.51 -7.94 -3.88
CA TYR A 327 -5.22 -8.35 -5.25
C TYR A 327 -5.37 -7.30 -6.34
N SER A 328 -5.92 -6.13 -6.12
CA SER A 328 -6.29 -5.22 -7.22
C SER A 328 -5.08 -4.72 -8.04
N THR A 329 -3.92 -4.57 -7.44
CA THR A 329 -2.70 -4.25 -8.20
C THR A 329 -2.34 -5.38 -9.17
N TYR A 330 -2.31 -6.62 -8.66
CA TYR A 330 -2.03 -7.79 -9.50
C TYR A 330 -3.10 -7.99 -10.59
N ASP A 331 -4.38 -7.88 -10.23
CA ASP A 331 -5.50 -8.07 -11.17
C ASP A 331 -5.49 -7.07 -12.32
N ILE A 332 -4.99 -5.85 -12.07
CA ILE A 332 -4.91 -4.78 -13.07
C ILE A 332 -3.64 -4.88 -13.91
N PHE A 333 -2.49 -5.03 -13.27
CA PHE A 333 -1.19 -4.93 -13.97
C PHE A 333 -0.65 -6.27 -14.45
N GLY A 334 -1.21 -7.42 -13.98
CA GLY A 334 -0.65 -8.75 -14.22
C GLY A 334 0.72 -8.95 -13.57
N ARG A 335 1.09 -8.10 -12.61
CA ARG A 335 2.39 -8.11 -11.92
C ARG A 335 2.24 -7.80 -10.44
N TRP A 336 3.07 -8.46 -9.64
CA TRP A 336 3.30 -8.07 -8.25
C TRP A 336 4.27 -6.90 -8.18
N GLY A 337 4.22 -6.09 -7.12
CA GLY A 337 5.06 -4.92 -6.98
C GLY A 337 6.56 -5.18 -7.14
N PHE A 338 7.07 -6.34 -6.68
CA PHE A 338 8.48 -6.71 -6.90
C PHE A 338 8.85 -6.98 -8.36
N GLN A 339 7.87 -7.19 -9.23
CA GLN A 339 8.04 -7.36 -10.67
C GLN A 339 7.92 -6.04 -11.43
N MET A 340 7.46 -4.99 -10.75
CA MET A 340 7.31 -3.65 -11.31
C MET A 340 8.64 -2.90 -11.20
N GLY A 341 9.16 -2.44 -12.32
CA GLY A 341 10.33 -1.59 -12.43
C GLY A 341 10.00 -0.33 -13.20
N GLU A 342 10.73 -0.07 -14.26
CA GLU A 342 10.41 0.97 -15.25
C GLU A 342 9.13 0.63 -16.03
N GLU A 343 8.94 -0.66 -16.35
CA GLU A 343 7.72 -1.14 -16.98
C GLU A 343 6.78 -1.76 -15.94
N LEU A 344 5.68 -1.06 -15.68
CA LEU A 344 4.68 -1.45 -14.69
C LEU A 344 3.79 -2.58 -15.15
N THR A 345 3.54 -2.68 -16.45
CA THR A 345 2.69 -3.69 -17.08
C THR A 345 3.13 -3.94 -18.52
N GLU A 346 2.63 -5.00 -19.13
CA GLU A 346 2.88 -5.30 -20.54
C GLU A 346 2.18 -4.27 -21.44
N PRO A 347 2.77 -3.92 -22.61
CA PRO A 347 2.12 -3.05 -23.59
C PRO A 347 1.00 -3.79 -24.35
N GLY A 348 0.17 -3.01 -25.06
CA GLY A 348 -0.84 -3.53 -26.00
C GLY A 348 -2.16 -3.89 -25.34
N TRP A 349 -2.50 -3.24 -24.23
CA TRP A 349 -3.82 -3.28 -23.63
C TRP A 349 -4.16 -1.92 -22.99
N HIS A 350 -5.43 -1.65 -22.87
CA HIS A 350 -5.94 -0.41 -22.25
C HIS A 350 -7.26 -0.68 -21.51
N PHE A 351 -7.60 0.22 -20.59
CA PHE A 351 -8.91 0.27 -19.98
C PHE A 351 -9.98 0.69 -21.01
N SER A 352 -11.24 0.39 -20.73
CA SER A 352 -12.37 0.81 -21.56
C SER A 352 -12.47 2.34 -21.66
N ARG A 353 -12.09 3.08 -20.61
CA ARG A 353 -11.97 4.53 -20.57
C ARG A 353 -10.56 4.97 -20.99
N THR A 354 -10.31 5.09 -22.28
CA THR A 354 -9.01 5.49 -22.85
C THR A 354 -8.62 6.94 -22.59
N ASP A 355 -9.54 7.75 -22.10
CA ASP A 355 -9.35 9.15 -21.69
C ASP A 355 -8.87 9.31 -20.22
N LEU A 356 -8.76 8.22 -19.48
CA LEU A 356 -8.26 8.21 -18.11
C LEU A 356 -6.89 7.56 -18.01
N THR A 357 -6.00 8.15 -17.21
CA THR A 357 -4.75 7.50 -16.87
C THR A 357 -5.00 6.32 -15.93
N THR A 358 -4.07 5.37 -15.88
CA THR A 358 -4.13 4.25 -14.91
C THR A 358 -4.27 4.75 -13.46
N ALA A 359 -3.55 5.81 -13.10
CA ALA A 359 -3.65 6.40 -11.76
C ALA A 359 -5.04 6.98 -11.48
N GLN A 360 -5.69 7.61 -12.47
CA GLN A 360 -7.08 8.09 -12.34
C GLN A 360 -8.07 6.93 -12.17
N VAL A 361 -7.90 5.86 -12.94
CA VAL A 361 -8.74 4.65 -12.83
C VAL A 361 -8.60 4.04 -11.42
N LEU A 362 -7.38 3.87 -10.92
CA LEU A 362 -7.12 3.34 -9.57
C LEU A 362 -7.73 4.23 -8.48
N LYS A 363 -7.53 5.54 -8.54
CA LYS A 363 -8.11 6.47 -7.56
C LYS A 363 -9.64 6.42 -7.55
N ARG A 364 -10.26 6.43 -8.73
CA ARG A 364 -11.70 6.31 -8.87
C ARG A 364 -12.23 5.00 -8.25
N PHE A 365 -11.51 3.91 -8.46
CA PHE A 365 -11.82 2.61 -7.88
C PHE A 365 -11.68 2.63 -6.35
N TYR A 366 -10.57 3.15 -5.79
CA TYR A 366 -10.37 3.27 -4.35
C TYR A 366 -11.40 4.18 -3.68
N GLN A 367 -11.75 5.29 -4.32
CA GLN A 367 -12.83 6.17 -3.87
C GLN A 367 -14.18 5.45 -3.85
N THR A 368 -14.44 4.61 -4.85
CA THR A 368 -15.68 3.81 -4.93
C THR A 368 -15.76 2.82 -3.76
N LEU A 369 -14.67 2.09 -3.46
CA LEU A 369 -14.59 1.19 -2.30
C LEU A 369 -14.86 1.97 -0.99
N ARG A 370 -14.23 3.13 -0.81
CA ARG A 370 -14.40 3.97 0.37
C ARG A 370 -15.85 4.44 0.53
N ASN A 371 -16.43 4.95 -0.53
CA ASN A 371 -17.82 5.44 -0.52
C ASN A 371 -18.81 4.30 -0.20
N ALA A 372 -18.55 3.11 -0.74
CA ALA A 372 -19.40 1.93 -0.53
C ALA A 372 -19.32 1.41 0.92
N ALA A 373 -18.15 1.40 1.54
CA ALA A 373 -17.96 1.01 2.93
C ALA A 373 -18.60 2.02 3.92
N GLY A 374 -18.76 3.27 3.50
CA GLY A 374 -19.34 4.34 4.34
C GLY A 374 -18.55 4.53 5.64
N GLU A 375 -19.20 5.05 6.67
CA GLU A 375 -18.58 5.20 8.01
C GLU A 375 -18.72 3.95 8.89
N LYS A 376 -19.39 2.89 8.39
CA LYS A 376 -19.63 1.65 9.14
C LYS A 376 -18.43 0.71 9.14
N ALA A 377 -17.61 0.75 8.09
CA ALA A 377 -16.46 -0.14 7.95
C ALA A 377 -15.21 0.61 7.53
N MET A 378 -14.08 0.26 8.15
CA MET A 378 -12.74 0.68 7.74
C MET A 378 -12.24 -0.20 6.60
N LEU A 379 -11.32 0.33 5.81
CA LEU A 379 -10.67 -0.38 4.73
C LEU A 379 -9.18 -0.64 5.04
N ILE A 380 -8.73 -1.88 4.84
CA ILE A 380 -7.31 -2.21 4.70
C ILE A 380 -7.02 -2.41 3.22
N GLY A 381 -6.13 -1.59 2.66
CA GLY A 381 -5.52 -1.86 1.37
C GLY A 381 -4.40 -2.89 1.53
N CYS A 382 -4.54 -4.09 0.97
CA CYS A 382 -3.52 -5.14 1.05
C CYS A 382 -2.61 -5.12 -0.18
N ASN A 383 -3.09 -5.53 -1.34
CA ASN A 383 -2.36 -5.42 -2.59
C ASN A 383 -2.87 -4.18 -3.37
N THR A 384 -2.43 -3.01 -2.92
CA THR A 384 -2.84 -1.69 -3.41
C THR A 384 -1.67 -0.72 -3.46
N MET A 385 -1.77 0.31 -4.28
CA MET A 385 -0.78 1.38 -4.33
C MET A 385 -1.03 2.40 -3.22
N GLY A 386 -0.26 2.31 -2.14
CA GLY A 386 -0.45 3.12 -0.93
C GLY A 386 -0.46 4.62 -1.17
N HIS A 387 0.38 5.13 -2.06
CA HIS A 387 0.44 6.56 -2.40
C HIS A 387 -0.83 7.09 -3.10
N LEU A 388 -1.53 6.22 -3.86
CA LEU A 388 -2.83 6.53 -4.45
C LEU A 388 -3.98 6.28 -3.47
N ALA A 389 -3.81 5.37 -2.51
CA ALA A 389 -4.81 5.00 -1.52
C ALA A 389 -4.84 5.95 -0.30
N ALA A 390 -3.76 6.69 -0.05
CA ALA A 390 -3.67 7.66 1.05
C ALA A 390 -4.82 8.68 0.97
N GLY A 391 -5.54 8.85 2.09
CA GLY A 391 -6.76 9.67 2.15
C GLY A 391 -8.05 8.90 1.84
N PHE A 392 -7.99 7.71 1.23
CA PHE A 392 -9.14 6.83 1.01
C PHE A 392 -9.22 5.72 2.05
N PHE A 393 -8.10 5.05 2.33
CA PHE A 393 -8.05 3.91 3.25
C PHE A 393 -7.45 4.31 4.59
N GLU A 394 -8.06 3.84 5.67
CA GLU A 394 -7.59 4.06 7.03
C GLU A 394 -6.31 3.28 7.32
N ILE A 395 -6.17 2.10 6.72
CA ILE A 395 -5.08 1.16 6.99
C ILE A 395 -4.50 0.69 5.67
N GLN A 396 -3.17 0.62 5.59
CA GLN A 396 -2.47 0.15 4.40
C GLN A 396 -1.41 -0.89 4.78
N ARG A 397 -1.46 -2.05 4.16
CA ARG A 397 -0.41 -3.06 4.18
C ARG A 397 0.87 -2.50 3.57
N ILE A 398 1.94 -2.49 4.32
CA ILE A 398 3.22 -1.88 3.91
C ILE A 398 4.28 -2.88 3.48
N GLY A 399 4.16 -4.14 3.85
CA GLY A 399 5.02 -5.24 3.43
C GLY A 399 4.25 -6.33 2.71
N ASP A 400 4.95 -7.17 1.96
CA ASP A 400 4.40 -8.42 1.45
C ASP A 400 4.06 -9.38 2.61
N ASP A 401 3.41 -10.48 2.30
CA ASP A 401 2.97 -11.44 3.31
C ASP A 401 4.13 -11.90 4.19
N THR A 402 3.97 -11.76 5.51
CA THR A 402 4.79 -12.44 6.51
C THR A 402 4.55 -13.94 6.41
N SER A 403 4.85 -14.73 7.40
CA SER A 403 4.67 -16.17 7.25
C SER A 403 4.35 -16.87 8.58
N GLY A 404 3.38 -17.76 8.54
CA GLY A 404 3.19 -18.78 9.57
C GLY A 404 4.10 -20.00 9.41
N ARG A 405 5.01 -20.02 8.41
CA ARG A 405 5.82 -21.21 8.07
C ARG A 405 7.32 -20.97 8.17
N LYS A 406 7.79 -19.74 7.84
CA LYS A 406 9.23 -19.44 7.72
C LYS A 406 9.55 -18.09 8.36
N TRP A 407 10.39 -18.09 9.39
CA TRP A 407 10.85 -16.87 10.05
C TRP A 407 11.55 -15.90 9.09
N ASP A 408 12.41 -16.39 8.20
CA ASP A 408 13.16 -15.51 7.28
C ASP A 408 12.24 -14.71 6.36
N VAL A 409 11.07 -15.24 6.00
CA VAL A 409 10.05 -14.50 5.25
C VAL A 409 9.47 -13.39 6.12
N THR A 410 9.05 -13.71 7.36
CA THR A 410 8.53 -12.72 8.31
C THR A 410 9.56 -11.62 8.57
N ARG A 411 10.84 -11.97 8.80
CA ARG A 411 11.92 -11.00 9.02
C ARG A 411 12.09 -10.02 7.84
N LYS A 412 12.00 -10.52 6.62
CA LYS A 412 12.13 -9.70 5.41
C LYS A 412 10.90 -8.81 5.19
N MET A 413 9.71 -9.39 5.23
CA MET A 413 8.48 -8.70 4.85
C MET A 413 7.92 -7.84 5.98
N GLY A 414 8.08 -8.25 7.23
CA GLY A 414 7.64 -7.53 8.42
C GLY A 414 8.64 -6.47 8.89
N PRO A 415 9.70 -6.83 9.66
CA PRO A 415 10.63 -5.86 10.25
C PRO A 415 11.30 -4.89 9.26
N ASN A 416 11.72 -5.35 8.07
CA ASN A 416 12.28 -4.46 7.06
C ASN A 416 11.23 -3.44 6.59
N SER A 417 10.10 -3.91 6.07
CA SER A 417 9.06 -3.02 5.50
C SER A 417 8.50 -2.08 6.56
N LEU A 418 8.30 -2.55 7.79
CA LEU A 418 7.86 -1.71 8.89
C LEU A 418 8.85 -0.58 9.14
N ALA A 419 10.14 -0.88 9.30
CA ALA A 419 11.16 0.12 9.60
C ALA A 419 11.24 1.22 8.53
N PHE A 420 11.20 0.84 7.25
CA PHE A 420 11.39 1.80 6.15
C PHE A 420 10.11 2.53 5.75
N ARG A 421 8.93 2.04 6.18
CA ARG A 421 7.64 2.70 5.95
C ARG A 421 7.01 3.31 7.21
N MET A 422 7.67 3.22 8.36
CA MET A 422 7.22 3.94 9.56
C MET A 422 7.03 5.45 9.35
N PRO A 423 7.80 6.16 8.49
CA PRO A 423 7.50 7.57 8.20
C PRO A 423 6.11 7.82 7.61
N GLN A 424 5.51 6.83 6.92
CA GLN A 424 4.16 6.89 6.35
C GLN A 424 3.07 6.65 7.42
N HIS A 425 3.41 6.00 8.54
CA HIS A 425 2.47 5.75 9.63
C HIS A 425 2.02 7.05 10.29
N GLY A 426 0.70 7.27 10.32
CA GLY A 426 0.11 8.49 10.87
C GLY A 426 0.25 9.73 9.98
N THR A 427 0.85 9.59 8.80
CA THR A 427 1.01 10.67 7.82
C THR A 427 0.27 10.39 6.52
N PHE A 428 0.13 9.14 6.11
CA PHE A 428 -0.66 8.70 4.96
C PHE A 428 -1.87 7.87 5.42
N PHE A 429 -1.62 6.92 6.32
CA PHE A 429 -2.55 5.91 6.83
C PHE A 429 -1.97 5.28 8.10
N ALA A 430 -2.70 4.35 8.72
CA ALA A 430 -2.12 3.43 9.70
C ALA A 430 -1.37 2.31 8.95
N ALA A 431 -0.04 2.24 9.13
CA ALA A 431 0.82 1.29 8.44
C ALA A 431 0.68 -0.12 9.04
N ASP A 432 0.10 -1.05 8.29
CA ASP A 432 -0.08 -2.44 8.70
C ASP A 432 1.14 -3.29 8.33
N GLY A 433 1.87 -3.75 9.34
CA GLY A 433 3.06 -4.61 9.21
C GLY A 433 2.74 -6.08 9.01
N ASP A 434 1.48 -6.45 8.83
CA ASP A 434 0.97 -7.82 8.75
C ASP A 434 0.96 -8.58 10.10
N CYS A 435 0.69 -9.87 10.05
CA CYS A 435 0.42 -10.69 11.21
C CYS A 435 1.68 -11.28 11.87
N VAL A 436 1.56 -11.54 13.16
CA VAL A 436 2.42 -12.51 13.87
C VAL A 436 1.80 -13.91 13.69
N GLY A 437 2.40 -14.73 12.83
CA GLY A 437 1.94 -16.10 12.56
C GLY A 437 2.34 -17.06 13.68
N LEU A 438 1.46 -17.30 14.65
CA LEU A 438 1.70 -18.18 15.80
C LEU A 438 1.41 -19.64 15.42
N THR A 439 2.38 -20.29 14.81
CA THR A 439 2.28 -21.67 14.32
C THR A 439 3.41 -22.54 14.88
N CYS A 440 3.30 -23.86 14.73
CA CYS A 440 4.37 -24.78 15.12
C CYS A 440 5.65 -24.66 14.28
N ASN A 441 5.59 -23.99 13.12
CA ASN A 441 6.70 -23.88 12.16
C ASN A 441 7.62 -22.68 12.44
N VAL A 442 7.13 -21.64 13.11
CA VAL A 442 7.92 -20.44 13.41
C VAL A 442 8.35 -20.44 14.88
N PRO A 443 9.65 -20.36 15.19
CA PRO A 443 10.12 -20.38 16.56
C PRO A 443 9.53 -19.26 17.41
N TRP A 444 8.92 -19.61 18.55
CA TRP A 444 8.31 -18.64 19.46
C TRP A 444 9.27 -17.51 19.88
N LYS A 445 10.55 -17.84 20.14
CA LYS A 445 11.57 -16.83 20.50
C LYS A 445 11.62 -15.68 19.46
N LYS A 446 11.43 -15.98 18.17
CA LYS A 446 11.45 -15.00 17.07
C LYS A 446 10.10 -14.28 16.97
N ASN A 447 8.99 -15.02 16.96
CA ASN A 447 7.65 -14.43 16.94
C ASN A 447 7.38 -13.50 18.13
N LYS A 448 7.92 -13.81 19.32
CA LYS A 448 7.79 -12.97 20.51
C LYS A 448 8.39 -11.57 20.29
N GLN A 449 9.54 -11.49 19.61
CA GLN A 449 10.17 -10.19 19.28
C GLN A 449 9.32 -9.40 18.26
N TRP A 450 8.79 -10.07 17.23
CA TRP A 450 7.91 -9.43 16.25
C TRP A 450 6.61 -8.94 16.90
N LEU A 451 6.02 -9.75 17.76
CA LEU A 451 4.85 -9.38 18.57
C LEU A 451 5.14 -8.14 19.45
N GLU A 452 6.31 -8.09 20.10
CA GLU A 452 6.71 -6.95 20.92
C GLU A 452 6.88 -5.69 20.09
N LEU A 453 7.56 -5.75 18.93
CA LEU A 453 7.73 -4.60 18.06
C LEU A 453 6.38 -4.06 17.59
N LEU A 454 5.50 -4.90 17.01
CA LEU A 454 4.20 -4.45 16.51
C LEU A 454 3.34 -3.86 17.63
N SER A 455 3.26 -4.51 18.79
CA SER A 455 2.40 -4.06 19.88
C SER A 455 2.80 -2.70 20.47
N ARG A 456 4.07 -2.29 20.30
CA ARG A 456 4.62 -1.08 20.90
C ARG A 456 4.98 0.01 19.90
N SER A 457 4.95 -0.31 18.59
CA SER A 457 5.28 0.64 17.53
C SER A 457 4.20 1.70 17.27
N GLY A 458 2.98 1.48 17.78
CA GLY A 458 1.81 2.31 17.50
C GLY A 458 1.08 1.95 16.20
N THR A 459 1.59 0.95 15.46
CA THR A 459 0.96 0.45 14.23
C THR A 459 -0.12 -0.61 14.54
N PRO A 460 -1.00 -0.97 13.58
CA PRO A 460 -1.90 -2.10 13.73
C PRO A 460 -1.18 -3.37 14.18
N LEU A 461 -1.80 -4.14 15.07
CA LEU A 461 -1.31 -5.44 15.53
C LEU A 461 -2.29 -6.54 15.16
N PHE A 462 -1.92 -7.42 14.25
CA PHE A 462 -2.67 -8.65 13.99
C PHE A 462 -1.86 -9.89 14.35
N VAL A 463 -2.55 -10.91 14.88
CA VAL A 463 -1.97 -12.22 15.18
C VAL A 463 -2.77 -13.31 14.46
N SER A 464 -2.09 -14.36 14.00
CA SER A 464 -2.72 -15.49 13.32
C SER A 464 -2.41 -16.77 14.10
N PRO A 465 -3.26 -17.16 15.08
CA PRO A 465 -2.93 -18.23 16.02
C PRO A 465 -3.41 -19.60 15.55
N GLU A 466 -2.55 -20.62 15.68
CA GLU A 466 -2.98 -22.01 15.81
C GLU A 466 -3.22 -22.31 17.31
N ALA A 467 -4.44 -22.67 17.69
CA ALA A 467 -4.81 -22.91 19.08
C ALA A 467 -3.88 -23.94 19.78
N ALA A 468 -3.43 -24.94 19.04
CA ALA A 468 -2.56 -26.02 19.58
C ALA A 468 -1.17 -25.54 20.03
N VAL A 469 -0.67 -24.38 19.56
CA VAL A 469 0.65 -23.86 19.93
C VAL A 469 0.61 -22.72 20.93
N VAL A 470 -0.58 -22.27 21.31
CA VAL A 470 -0.77 -21.19 22.27
C VAL A 470 -0.84 -21.76 23.69
N GLY A 471 0.30 -21.86 24.32
CA GLY A 471 0.43 -22.27 25.73
C GLY A 471 0.39 -21.07 26.72
N PRO A 472 0.65 -21.32 28.00
CA PRO A 472 0.61 -20.26 29.04
C PRO A 472 1.57 -19.09 28.78
N GLU A 473 2.78 -19.36 28.28
CA GLU A 473 3.76 -18.31 27.96
C GLU A 473 3.26 -17.40 26.83
N GLN A 474 2.76 -18.00 25.72
CA GLN A 474 2.20 -17.28 24.59
C GLN A 474 0.99 -16.46 25.02
N THR A 475 0.07 -17.05 25.78
CA THR A 475 -1.11 -16.36 26.32
C THR A 475 -0.72 -15.13 27.14
N ALA A 476 0.25 -15.28 28.05
CA ALA A 476 0.72 -14.16 28.86
C ALA A 476 1.37 -13.04 28.03
N ALA A 477 2.11 -13.40 26.98
CA ALA A 477 2.72 -12.43 26.05
C ALA A 477 1.65 -11.72 25.20
N LEU A 478 0.65 -12.46 24.70
CA LEU A 478 -0.45 -11.91 23.91
C LEU A 478 -1.33 -10.96 24.72
N LYS A 479 -1.68 -11.30 25.97
CA LYS A 479 -2.41 -10.38 26.86
C LYS A 479 -1.65 -9.06 27.05
N ARG A 480 -0.34 -9.12 27.27
CA ARG A 480 0.48 -7.90 27.38
C ARG A 480 0.55 -7.12 26.06
N ALA A 481 0.76 -7.81 24.94
CA ALA A 481 0.83 -7.18 23.64
C ALA A 481 -0.49 -6.49 23.27
N PHE A 482 -1.63 -7.13 23.55
CA PHE A 482 -2.95 -6.54 23.30
C PHE A 482 -3.23 -5.36 24.21
N SER A 483 -2.77 -5.38 25.48
CA SER A 483 -2.85 -4.22 26.36
C SER A 483 -2.03 -3.03 25.85
N TYR A 484 -0.83 -3.27 25.29
CA TYR A 484 -0.04 -2.21 24.65
C TYR A 484 -0.72 -1.68 23.38
N ALA A 485 -1.16 -2.58 22.50
CA ALA A 485 -1.77 -2.21 21.23
C ALA A 485 -3.13 -1.50 21.38
N ALA A 486 -3.88 -1.79 22.44
CA ALA A 486 -5.15 -1.12 22.75
C ALA A 486 -4.97 0.29 23.30
N ALA A 487 -3.80 0.63 23.82
CA ALA A 487 -3.49 1.95 24.34
C ALA A 487 -2.97 2.86 23.20
N PRO A 488 -3.43 4.12 23.10
CA PRO A 488 -2.89 5.05 22.12
C PRO A 488 -1.38 5.23 22.31
N ALA A 489 -0.60 5.03 21.26
CA ALA A 489 0.83 5.28 21.31
C ALA A 489 1.10 6.78 21.49
N LYS A 490 2.04 7.13 22.38
CA LYS A 490 2.45 8.53 22.58
C LYS A 490 3.19 9.10 21.37
N LYS A 491 3.96 8.25 20.71
CA LYS A 491 4.67 8.52 19.46
C LYS A 491 4.82 7.21 18.66
N PRO A 492 4.93 7.29 17.33
CA PRO A 492 5.29 6.13 16.53
C PRO A 492 6.66 5.57 16.93
N GLY A 493 6.84 4.24 16.79
CA GLY A 493 8.12 3.60 16.98
C GLY A 493 9.17 4.13 15.99
N GLU A 494 10.41 4.31 16.44
CA GLU A 494 11.51 4.82 15.60
C GLU A 494 12.62 3.78 15.47
N PRO A 495 12.96 3.30 14.25
CA PRO A 495 14.14 2.47 14.02
C PRO A 495 15.41 3.30 14.09
N LEU A 496 16.26 3.09 15.10
CA LEU A 496 17.41 3.96 15.37
C LEU A 496 18.62 3.67 14.47
N ASP A 497 18.72 2.46 13.94
CA ASP A 497 19.83 1.99 13.10
C ASP A 497 19.45 1.80 11.61
N TRP A 498 18.32 2.35 11.16
CA TRP A 498 17.78 2.14 9.81
C TRP A 498 18.62 2.75 8.67
N THR A 499 19.45 3.74 8.94
CA THR A 499 20.30 4.35 7.92
C THR A 499 21.48 3.46 7.49
N TRP A 500 21.75 2.39 8.24
CA TRP A 500 22.85 1.43 7.94
C TRP A 500 22.47 -0.03 8.14
N ASN A 501 21.26 -0.33 8.62
CA ASN A 501 20.79 -1.68 8.84
C ASN A 501 19.49 -1.92 8.07
N ARG A 502 19.51 -2.88 7.17
CA ARG A 502 18.35 -3.26 6.35
C ARG A 502 17.22 -3.91 7.18
N THR A 503 17.58 -4.56 8.28
CA THR A 503 16.60 -5.08 9.25
C THR A 503 16.93 -4.45 10.61
N PRO A 504 16.46 -3.21 10.87
CA PRO A 504 16.82 -2.48 12.07
C PRO A 504 16.56 -3.25 13.34
N ALA A 505 17.58 -3.36 14.16
CA ALA A 505 17.57 -4.12 15.41
C ALA A 505 17.33 -3.23 16.63
N LYS A 506 17.61 -1.93 16.54
CA LYS A 506 17.42 -0.98 17.64
C LYS A 506 16.24 -0.06 17.36
N TRP A 507 15.32 0.00 18.32
CA TRP A 507 14.12 0.81 18.21
C TRP A 507 13.90 1.66 19.46
N ASP A 508 13.44 2.88 19.30
CA ASP A 508 12.80 3.66 20.35
C ASP A 508 11.28 3.37 20.32
N LEU A 509 10.80 2.71 21.34
CA LEU A 509 9.40 2.34 21.52
C LEU A 509 8.81 3.12 22.71
N ASN A 510 8.19 4.26 22.44
CA ASN A 510 7.64 5.16 23.46
C ASN A 510 8.68 5.70 24.50
N GLY A 511 9.93 5.93 24.08
CA GLY A 511 11.01 6.43 24.94
C GLY A 511 11.87 5.34 25.56
N GLU A 512 11.57 4.07 25.33
CA GLU A 512 12.41 2.95 25.73
C GLU A 512 13.17 2.41 24.50
N ILE A 513 14.50 2.28 24.64
CA ILE A 513 15.33 1.69 23.58
C ILE A 513 15.31 0.17 23.74
N VAL A 514 14.77 -0.51 22.74
CA VAL A 514 14.68 -1.96 22.66
C VAL A 514 15.59 -2.48 21.55
N SER A 515 16.26 -3.60 21.83
CA SER A 515 17.10 -4.30 20.84
C SER A 515 16.53 -5.67 20.53
N PHE A 516 16.45 -5.98 19.24
CA PHE A 516 15.95 -7.26 18.72
C PHE A 516 17.08 -8.08 18.09
N ASP A 517 16.97 -9.39 18.22
CA ASP A 517 17.85 -10.39 17.59
C ASP A 517 17.05 -11.12 16.48
N TRP A 518 16.97 -10.48 15.31
CA TRP A 518 16.19 -10.95 14.16
C TRP A 518 16.70 -12.27 13.56
#